data_35d3a8e2a8d66f80a5ab66bc3e8ff22e
#
_entry.id   35d3a8e2a8d66f80a5ab66bc3e8ff22e
#
_cell.length_a   1.000
_cell.length_b   1.000
_cell.length_c   1.000
_cell.angle_alpha   90.00
_cell.angle_beta   90.00
_cell.angle_gamma   90.00
#
_symmetry.space_group_name_H-M   'P 1'
#
loop_
_entity.id
_entity.type
_entity.pdbx_description
1 polymer ?
#
loop_
_entity_poly.entity_id
_entity_poly.type
_entity_poly.pdbx_seq_one_letter_code
_entity_poly.pdbx_strand_id
1 'polypeptide(L)'
;MKSIDDPDAARLMGEEADFYAEALKASADFRQDYAGRAKIIKSRDMPFENSPQGILKHMIHEKMNTVENCVDIYMQFLGSGQASGKHRHLAEEVFFV
;
A
#
# COMPACT_ATOMS: atom_id res chain seq x y z
N MET A 1 20.65 -20.78 19.94
CA MET A 1 21.22 -19.87 18.94
C MET A 1 22.60 -20.37 18.54
N LYS A 2 22.85 -20.51 17.26
CA LYS A 2 24.18 -20.96 16.80
C LYS A 2 25.20 -19.84 17.00
N SER A 3 26.43 -20.21 17.35
CA SER A 3 27.55 -19.29 17.43
C SER A 3 27.89 -18.74 16.03
N ILE A 4 28.33 -17.48 15.94
CA ILE A 4 28.83 -16.90 14.68
C ILE A 4 30.07 -17.62 14.15
N ASP A 5 30.75 -18.41 14.99
CA ASP A 5 31.91 -19.25 14.61
C ASP A 5 31.48 -20.58 13.99
N ASP A 6 30.19 -20.92 14.00
CA ASP A 6 29.66 -22.11 13.37
C ASP A 6 29.70 -21.92 11.85
N PRO A 7 30.34 -22.84 11.07
CA PRO A 7 30.40 -22.73 9.61
C PRO A 7 29.03 -22.68 8.93
N ASP A 8 28.03 -23.34 9.51
CA ASP A 8 26.65 -23.27 8.97
C ASP A 8 26.01 -21.92 9.19
N ALA A 9 26.26 -21.29 10.34
CA ALA A 9 25.77 -19.94 10.62
C ALA A 9 26.38 -18.90 9.66
N ALA A 10 27.70 -18.97 9.42
CA ALA A 10 28.37 -18.07 8.48
C ALA A 10 27.82 -18.21 7.06
N ARG A 11 27.57 -19.44 6.62
CA ARG A 11 26.99 -19.72 5.30
C ARG A 11 25.57 -19.14 5.16
N LEU A 12 24.77 -19.16 6.22
CA LEU A 12 23.40 -18.67 6.21
C LEU A 12 23.32 -17.13 6.32
N MET A 13 24.34 -16.50 6.90
CA MET A 13 24.33 -15.04 7.11
C MET A 13 24.68 -14.24 5.86
N GLY A 14 25.41 -14.80 4.90
CA GLY A 14 25.93 -14.06 3.78
C GLY A 14 27.04 -13.06 4.20
N GLU A 15 28.16 -13.05 3.50
CA GLU A 15 29.37 -12.33 3.94
C GLU A 15 29.26 -10.81 3.91
N GLU A 16 28.37 -10.26 3.07
CA GLU A 16 28.27 -8.81 2.84
C GLU A 16 26.90 -8.21 3.25
N ALA A 17 26.00 -9.01 3.80
CA ALA A 17 24.68 -8.54 4.16
C ALA A 17 24.66 -7.97 5.57
N ASP A 18 24.21 -6.73 5.71
CA ASP A 18 23.92 -6.09 6.99
C ASP A 18 22.43 -5.75 7.03
N PHE A 19 21.60 -6.74 7.27
CA PHE A 19 20.15 -6.57 7.32
C PHE A 19 19.70 -5.62 8.43
N TYR A 20 20.46 -5.54 9.52
CA TYR A 20 20.12 -4.62 10.60
C TYR A 20 20.31 -3.16 10.18
N ALA A 21 21.43 -2.83 9.54
CA ALA A 21 21.67 -1.49 9.03
C ALA A 21 20.66 -1.12 7.93
N GLU A 22 20.34 -2.07 7.05
CA GLU A 22 19.32 -1.87 6.02
C GLU A 22 17.94 -1.60 6.64
N ALA A 23 17.57 -2.30 7.69
CA ALA A 23 16.30 -2.08 8.38
C ALA A 23 16.25 -0.71 9.06
N LEU A 24 17.33 -0.26 9.67
CA LEU A 24 17.43 1.08 10.26
C LEU A 24 17.30 2.16 9.19
N LYS A 25 17.96 2.00 8.07
CA LYS A 25 17.85 2.94 6.94
C LYS A 25 16.43 2.97 6.39
N ALA A 26 15.82 1.83 6.16
CA ALA A 26 14.44 1.74 5.69
C ALA A 26 13.46 2.43 6.64
N SER A 27 13.65 2.28 7.95
CA SER A 27 12.85 2.95 8.97
C SER A 27 13.02 4.47 8.92
N ALA A 28 14.25 4.96 8.76
CA ALA A 28 14.52 6.38 8.66
C ALA A 28 13.92 6.98 7.38
N ASP A 29 14.09 6.32 6.26
CA ASP A 29 13.52 6.71 4.97
C ASP A 29 11.99 6.74 5.02
N PHE A 30 11.37 5.76 5.68
CA PHE A 30 9.92 5.71 5.88
C PHE A 30 9.43 6.91 6.70
N ARG A 31 10.10 7.25 7.81
CA ARG A 31 9.71 8.40 8.64
C ARG A 31 9.78 9.70 7.87
N GLN A 32 10.81 9.89 7.07
CA GLN A 32 10.99 11.08 6.26
C GLN A 32 9.90 11.18 5.19
N ASP A 33 9.63 10.08 4.50
CA ASP A 33 8.59 10.00 3.48
C ASP A 33 7.19 10.22 4.10
N TYR A 34 6.92 9.58 5.24
CA TYR A 34 5.67 9.69 5.98
C TYR A 34 5.35 11.14 6.37
N ALA A 35 6.35 11.91 6.79
CA ALA A 35 6.16 13.29 7.22
C ALA A 35 5.60 14.18 6.09
N GLY A 36 5.91 13.86 4.83
CA GLY A 36 5.43 14.60 3.66
C GLY A 36 4.12 14.08 3.08
N ARG A 37 3.54 13.01 3.62
CA ARG A 37 2.33 12.41 3.07
C ARG A 37 1.06 13.07 3.57
N ALA A 38 0.03 13.07 2.73
CA ALA A 38 -1.27 13.61 3.06
C ALA A 38 -1.98 12.77 4.13
N LYS A 39 -2.43 13.42 5.19
CA LYS A 39 -3.18 12.79 6.29
C LYS A 39 -4.68 12.88 6.11
N ILE A 40 -5.15 13.79 5.27
CA ILE A 40 -6.56 14.04 5.01
C ILE A 40 -6.76 14.07 3.50
N ILE A 41 -7.71 13.29 3.01
CA ILE A 41 -8.14 13.29 1.62
C ILE A 41 -9.61 13.67 1.58
N LYS A 42 -9.92 14.68 0.78
CA LYS A 42 -11.30 15.12 0.55
C LYS A 42 -11.75 14.69 -0.83
N SER A 43 -12.91 14.06 -0.92
CA SER A 43 -13.39 13.52 -2.19
C SER A 43 -13.58 14.59 -3.27
N ARG A 44 -13.92 15.83 -2.86
CA ARG A 44 -14.06 16.96 -3.79
C ARG A 44 -12.77 17.31 -4.53
N ASP A 45 -11.62 16.97 -3.94
CA ASP A 45 -10.30 17.27 -4.51
C ASP A 45 -9.78 16.13 -5.38
N MET A 46 -10.48 15.00 -5.42
CA MET A 46 -10.04 13.81 -6.14
C MET A 46 -10.71 13.74 -7.51
N PRO A 47 -9.95 13.38 -8.55
CA PRO A 47 -10.50 13.27 -9.90
C PRO A 47 -11.41 12.05 -10.05
N PHE A 48 -12.37 12.16 -10.95
CA PHE A 48 -13.11 11.01 -11.43
C PHE A 48 -12.28 10.19 -12.40
N GLU A 49 -12.41 8.88 -12.33
CA GLU A 49 -11.80 7.95 -13.26
C GLU A 49 -12.85 7.09 -13.95
N ASN A 50 -12.71 6.90 -15.25
CA ASN A 50 -13.44 5.88 -15.96
C ASN A 50 -12.69 4.56 -15.90
N SER A 51 -13.36 3.50 -15.50
CA SER A 51 -12.77 2.18 -15.40
C SER A 51 -13.72 1.10 -15.92
N PRO A 52 -13.23 -0.14 -16.16
CA PRO A 52 -14.11 -1.26 -16.48
C PRO A 52 -15.16 -1.55 -15.41
N GLN A 53 -14.94 -1.11 -14.18
CA GLN A 53 -15.89 -1.25 -13.08
C GLN A 53 -16.96 -0.15 -13.04
N GLY A 54 -16.74 0.95 -13.76
CA GLY A 54 -17.58 2.13 -13.76
C GLY A 54 -16.81 3.39 -13.40
N ILE A 55 -17.51 4.43 -12.93
CA ILE A 55 -16.90 5.69 -12.54
C ILE A 55 -16.41 5.57 -11.09
N LEU A 56 -15.13 5.86 -10.89
CA LEU A 56 -14.47 5.74 -9.58
C LEU A 56 -13.82 7.07 -9.17
N LYS A 57 -13.62 7.23 -7.87
CA LYS A 57 -12.67 8.17 -7.28
C LYS A 57 -11.80 7.41 -6.30
N HIS A 58 -10.51 7.32 -6.55
CA HIS A 58 -9.59 6.77 -5.58
C HIS A 58 -9.34 7.76 -4.45
N MET A 59 -9.48 7.28 -3.23
CA MET A 59 -9.25 8.06 -2.01
C MET A 59 -7.94 7.68 -1.35
N ILE A 60 -7.62 6.40 -1.30
CA ILE A 60 -6.37 5.86 -0.77
C ILE A 60 -5.91 4.74 -1.69
N HIS A 61 -4.68 4.78 -2.10
CA HIS A 61 -4.04 3.77 -2.94
C HIS A 61 -2.54 3.77 -2.69
N GLU A 62 -1.90 2.62 -2.81
CA GLU A 62 -0.46 2.48 -2.57
C GLU A 62 0.43 3.43 -3.40
N LYS A 63 -0.06 3.83 -4.58
CA LYS A 63 0.65 4.77 -5.47
C LYS A 63 0.32 6.24 -5.21
N MET A 64 -0.55 6.52 -4.25
CA MET A 64 -0.89 7.88 -3.86
C MET A 64 -0.01 8.34 -2.71
N ASN A 65 0.17 9.65 -2.60
CA ASN A 65 0.95 10.24 -1.52
C ASN A 65 0.10 10.42 -0.26
N THR A 66 -0.45 9.33 0.27
CA THR A 66 -1.24 9.31 1.49
C THR A 66 -0.47 8.63 2.61
N VAL A 67 -0.80 8.97 3.87
CA VAL A 67 -0.22 8.33 5.05
C VAL A 67 -0.56 6.85 5.08
N GLU A 68 -1.82 6.52 4.87
CA GLU A 68 -2.27 5.14 4.74
C GLU A 68 -2.05 4.66 3.30
N ASN A 69 -1.44 3.50 3.13
CA ASN A 69 -1.20 2.91 1.82
C ASN A 69 -1.29 1.37 1.82
N CYS A 70 -1.77 0.78 2.91
CA CYS A 70 -1.95 -0.67 3.01
C CYS A 70 -3.34 -1.13 2.55
N VAL A 71 -4.27 -0.19 2.38
CA VAL A 71 -5.62 -0.45 1.88
C VAL A 71 -5.87 0.36 0.62
N ASP A 72 -6.73 -0.15 -0.23
CA ASP A 72 -7.24 0.57 -1.40
C ASP A 72 -8.67 1.02 -1.09
N ILE A 73 -8.89 2.33 -1.07
CA ILE A 73 -10.20 2.91 -0.81
C ILE A 73 -10.61 3.76 -2.00
N TYR A 74 -11.73 3.43 -2.58
CA TYR A 74 -12.31 4.21 -3.66
C TYR A 74 -13.82 4.36 -3.51
N MET A 75 -14.34 5.42 -4.04
CA MET A 75 -15.78 5.63 -4.18
C MET A 75 -16.20 5.20 -5.58
N GLN A 76 -17.26 4.43 -5.66
CA GLN A 76 -17.84 4.04 -6.94
C GLN A 76 -19.20 4.69 -7.13
N PHE A 77 -19.43 5.19 -8.33
CA PHE A 77 -20.67 5.90 -8.68
C PHE A 77 -21.43 5.07 -9.70
N LEU A 78 -22.62 4.67 -9.32
CA LEU A 78 -23.54 3.93 -10.20
C LEU A 78 -24.83 4.72 -10.34
N GLY A 79 -25.24 4.95 -11.59
CA GLY A 79 -26.55 5.49 -11.88
C GLY A 79 -27.66 4.46 -11.66
N SER A 80 -28.90 4.93 -11.64
CA SER A 80 -30.06 4.04 -11.52
C SER A 80 -30.07 3.00 -12.63
N GLY A 81 -30.19 1.73 -12.27
CA GLY A 81 -30.19 0.60 -13.20
C GLY A 81 -28.81 0.17 -13.70
N GLN A 82 -27.74 0.84 -13.29
CA GLN A 82 -26.38 0.47 -13.64
C GLN A 82 -25.81 -0.58 -12.69
N ALA A 83 -24.86 -1.36 -13.19
CA ALA A 83 -24.13 -2.35 -12.40
C ALA A 83 -22.62 -2.11 -12.51
N SER A 84 -21.90 -2.46 -11.47
CA SER A 84 -20.44 -2.52 -11.49
C SER A 84 -19.94 -3.57 -12.48
N GLY A 85 -18.80 -3.33 -13.10
CA GLY A 85 -18.11 -4.34 -13.89
C GLY A 85 -17.74 -5.56 -13.04
N LYS A 86 -17.86 -6.74 -13.63
CA LYS A 86 -17.50 -7.98 -12.96
C LYS A 86 -16.00 -8.12 -12.84
N HIS A 87 -15.51 -8.38 -11.62
CA HIS A 87 -14.09 -8.57 -11.35
C HIS A 87 -13.89 -9.57 -10.22
N ARG A 88 -12.67 -10.01 -10.04
CA ARG A 88 -12.28 -10.82 -8.88
C ARG A 88 -10.89 -10.44 -8.41
N HIS A 89 -10.64 -10.65 -7.13
CA HIS A 89 -9.35 -10.49 -6.50
C HIS A 89 -9.23 -11.42 -5.29
N LEU A 90 -8.03 -11.57 -4.75
CA LEU A 90 -7.76 -12.41 -3.59
C LEU A 90 -7.96 -11.69 -2.26
N ALA A 91 -7.88 -10.36 -2.28
CA ALA A 91 -8.05 -9.55 -1.07
C ALA A 91 -9.51 -9.49 -0.65
N GLU A 92 -9.73 -9.21 0.61
CA GLU A 92 -11.04 -8.97 1.18
C GLU A 92 -11.60 -7.63 0.73
N GLU A 93 -12.91 -7.50 0.75
CA GLU A 93 -13.60 -6.29 0.31
C GLU A 93 -14.72 -5.94 1.29
N VAL A 94 -14.82 -4.66 1.62
CA VAL A 94 -15.86 -4.12 2.50
C VAL A 94 -16.57 -2.98 1.76
N PHE A 95 -17.90 -3.02 1.77
CA PHE A 95 -18.72 -1.99 1.14
C PHE A 95 -19.42 -1.14 2.18
N PHE A 96 -19.47 0.13 1.93
CA PHE A 96 -20.26 1.10 2.68
C PHE A 96 -21.15 1.88 1.71
N VAL A 97 -22.45 1.84 1.94
CA VAL A 97 -23.46 2.47 1.06
C VAL A 97 -24.05 3.71 1.73
#